data_02391f66bde4824ba3aa6871b2aeb755
#
_entry.id   02391f66bde4824ba3aa6871b2aeb755
#
_cell.length_a   1.000
_cell.length_b   1.000
_cell.length_c   1.000
_cell.angle_alpha   90.00
_cell.angle_beta   90.00
_cell.angle_gamma   90.00
#
_symmetry.space_group_name_H-M   'P 1'
#
loop_
_entity.id
_entity.type
_entity.pdbx_description
1 polymer ?
#
loop_
_entity_poly.entity_id
_entity_poly.type
_entity_poly.pdbx_seq_one_letter_code
_entity_poly.pdbx_strand_id
1 'polypeptide(L)'
;ATVLMPFGGKYQMTPEEAMVAKIPVRKGETDDATAMSFGFIPGISRFSPFHGAAYAVVESLSKLAVVGADPLKSRLTFQEYFERMTDDPRRWGKPAAALLGALTAQIGMGLPAIGGKDSMSGTFEQLNVPPTLVSFAVSMTKASRTISAEFKKPDSSVVLFPIPENSETMLPNWPALQQYYRAVEKLIREGHILSASVVKEGGAAAAVARMSFGNRIGFRFNPAVLSEKFLFAPSSGSIIAELADSKIDGLAYIPLGETSEQPEIVIGADALPLEGLTESWNGTLEKVFPTKAAEQPVQALPLFHNRNAAAPAIKAAKPRVFIPVFPGTNCEYDSARAFERAGAIPDVLVVKNLSPAGIEETIDRMAEAISKAQIIMIPGGFSGGDEPDGSGKFIATTFRSPKISEEVSRLLEDRGGLMLGICNGFQALIKLGLVPYGRITPPSEEAPTLTFNTLGRHVSRMVYTCVVSVKSPWFAGMQAGSVFSVPVSHGEGRFVADNGLLNRLAKNGQIATQYCDPDGRPSGGIQWNPNGSVCAVEGITSPDGRILGKMGHSERRGTDICKNVPGEKDQKIFESGVKYFQ
;
A
#
# COMPACT_ATOMS: atom_id res chain seq x y z
N ALA A 1 -2.63 6.03 -6.69
CA ALA A 1 -1.52 6.24 -7.63
C ALA A 1 -0.18 5.64 -7.13
N THR A 2 -0.21 4.84 -6.05
CA THR A 2 0.96 4.15 -5.47
C THR A 2 1.50 3.12 -6.47
N VAL A 3 2.76 3.27 -6.89
CA VAL A 3 3.44 2.31 -7.79
C VAL A 3 4.02 1.16 -6.98
N LEU A 4 4.72 1.47 -5.88
CA LEU A 4 5.26 0.49 -4.95
C LEU A 4 4.51 0.56 -3.61
N MET A 5 4.00 -0.57 -3.14
CA MET A 5 3.53 -0.73 -1.77
C MET A 5 4.74 -0.69 -0.82
N PRO A 6 4.57 -0.27 0.44
CA PRO A 6 5.69 -0.16 1.39
C PRO A 6 6.46 -1.47 1.63
N PHE A 7 5.80 -2.61 1.40
CA PHE A 7 6.40 -3.92 1.46
C PHE A 7 6.06 -4.72 0.20
N GLY A 8 7.08 -5.26 -0.46
CA GLY A 8 6.97 -6.01 -1.72
C GLY A 8 6.95 -7.53 -1.54
N GLY A 9 6.63 -8.19 -2.66
CA GLY A 9 6.53 -9.63 -2.80
C GLY A 9 5.17 -10.23 -2.49
N LYS A 10 5.01 -11.52 -2.77
CA LYS A 10 3.80 -12.31 -2.52
C LYS A 10 3.36 -12.24 -1.05
N TYR A 11 4.32 -12.22 -0.12
CA TYR A 11 4.09 -12.17 1.32
C TYR A 11 4.13 -10.75 1.90
N GLN A 12 4.47 -9.75 1.08
CA GLN A 12 4.58 -8.34 1.48
C GLN A 12 5.47 -8.15 2.72
N MET A 13 6.69 -8.66 2.65
CA MET A 13 7.64 -8.67 3.77
C MET A 13 8.99 -8.00 3.45
N THR A 14 9.30 -7.75 2.17
CA THR A 14 10.50 -6.99 1.80
C THR A 14 10.21 -5.49 1.86
N PRO A 15 10.86 -4.73 2.75
CA PRO A 15 10.70 -3.28 2.81
C PRO A 15 11.21 -2.62 1.52
N GLU A 16 10.45 -1.69 0.98
CA GLU A 16 10.87 -0.91 -0.18
C GLU A 16 11.84 0.22 0.20
N GLU A 17 12.69 0.59 -0.73
CA GLU A 17 13.73 1.60 -0.51
C GLU A 17 13.22 3.02 -0.71
N ALA A 18 12.18 3.22 -1.52
CA ALA A 18 11.59 4.52 -1.77
C ALA A 18 10.08 4.41 -2.00
N MET A 19 9.35 5.46 -1.65
CA MET A 19 7.98 5.65 -2.06
C MET A 19 7.96 6.07 -3.53
N VAL A 20 7.20 5.36 -4.36
CA VAL A 20 6.99 5.73 -5.77
C VAL A 20 5.50 5.86 -6.04
N ALA A 21 5.10 7.02 -6.57
CA ALA A 21 3.70 7.31 -6.89
C ALA A 21 3.58 8.06 -8.21
N LYS A 22 2.59 7.68 -9.03
CA LYS A 22 2.25 8.41 -10.27
C LYS A 22 1.79 9.82 -9.95
N ILE A 23 2.17 10.76 -10.80
CA ILE A 23 1.67 12.13 -10.73
C ILE A 23 0.16 12.11 -11.02
N PRO A 24 -0.68 12.71 -10.14
CA PRO A 24 -2.11 12.76 -10.38
C PRO A 24 -2.41 13.66 -11.58
N VAL A 25 -3.18 13.13 -12.53
CA VAL A 25 -3.67 13.86 -13.70
C VAL A 25 -5.18 13.95 -13.67
N ARG A 26 -5.76 15.03 -14.21
CA ARG A 26 -7.21 15.23 -14.21
C ARG A 26 -7.95 14.24 -15.11
N LYS A 27 -7.36 13.90 -16.25
CA LYS A 27 -7.93 12.97 -17.25
C LYS A 27 -6.86 12.01 -17.74
N GLY A 28 -7.26 10.78 -18.06
CA GLY A 28 -6.38 9.75 -18.58
C GLY A 28 -5.44 9.16 -17.52
N GLU A 29 -4.33 8.63 -17.97
CA GLU A 29 -3.24 8.07 -17.15
C GLU A 29 -1.91 8.68 -17.57
N THR A 30 -0.95 8.69 -16.65
CA THR A 30 0.43 9.06 -16.90
C THR A 30 1.36 7.94 -16.48
N ASP A 31 2.51 7.84 -17.13
CA ASP A 31 3.64 7.01 -16.71
C ASP A 31 4.62 7.80 -15.80
N ASP A 32 4.48 9.11 -15.75
CA ASP A 32 5.31 9.94 -14.88
C ASP A 32 4.99 9.69 -13.41
N ALA A 33 6.05 9.47 -12.62
CA ALA A 33 5.98 9.21 -11.20
C ALA A 33 7.04 10.02 -10.46
N THR A 34 6.77 10.33 -9.20
CA THR A 34 7.75 10.81 -8.24
C THR A 34 8.27 9.66 -7.41
N ALA A 35 9.58 9.63 -7.17
CA ALA A 35 10.23 8.77 -6.19
C ALA A 35 10.73 9.63 -5.03
N MET A 36 10.46 9.21 -3.79
CA MET A 36 10.87 9.89 -2.57
C MET A 36 11.54 8.89 -1.63
N SER A 37 12.68 9.28 -1.11
CA SER A 37 13.47 8.47 -0.18
C SER A 37 13.96 9.30 0.99
N PHE A 38 14.49 8.62 2.00
CA PHE A 38 15.22 9.26 3.10
C PHE A 38 16.49 8.48 3.42
N GLY A 39 17.46 9.18 4.01
CA GLY A 39 18.69 8.59 4.53
C GLY A 39 18.99 9.11 5.93
N PHE A 40 19.39 8.21 6.82
CA PHE A 40 19.86 8.51 8.16
C PHE A 40 20.65 7.32 8.72
N ILE A 41 21.88 7.54 9.12
CA ILE A 41 22.77 6.49 9.62
C ILE A 41 23.18 6.83 11.06
N PRO A 42 22.38 6.42 12.06
CA PRO A 42 22.61 6.76 13.46
C PRO A 42 23.97 6.28 13.98
N GLY A 43 24.45 5.12 13.51
CA GLY A 43 25.76 4.58 13.87
C GLY A 43 26.90 5.54 13.55
N ILE A 44 26.93 6.09 12.32
CA ILE A 44 27.94 7.07 11.90
C ILE A 44 27.72 8.41 12.57
N SER A 45 26.46 8.91 12.61
CA SER A 45 26.12 10.23 13.14
C SER A 45 26.53 10.40 14.61
N ARG A 46 26.47 9.32 15.39
CA ARG A 46 26.88 9.33 16.80
C ARG A 46 28.37 9.63 16.99
N PHE A 47 29.24 9.14 16.08
CA PHE A 47 30.68 9.31 16.16
C PHE A 47 31.15 10.56 15.41
N SER A 48 30.53 10.87 14.28
CA SER A 48 30.84 12.02 13.45
C SER A 48 29.58 12.55 12.80
N PRO A 49 28.97 13.62 13.33
CA PRO A 49 27.83 14.28 12.70
C PRO A 49 28.09 14.71 11.26
N PHE A 50 29.33 15.10 10.95
CA PHE A 50 29.77 15.48 9.61
C PHE A 50 29.65 14.31 8.62
N HIS A 51 30.26 13.16 8.94
CA HIS A 51 30.18 11.97 8.08
C HIS A 51 28.76 11.41 8.07
N GLY A 52 28.07 11.39 9.23
CA GLY A 52 26.68 10.94 9.31
C GLY A 52 25.76 11.70 8.37
N ALA A 53 25.89 13.02 8.30
CA ALA A 53 25.10 13.83 7.39
C ALA A 53 25.47 13.63 5.91
N ALA A 54 26.78 13.53 5.60
CA ALA A 54 27.23 13.24 4.24
C ALA A 54 26.69 11.90 3.74
N TYR A 55 26.78 10.84 4.57
CA TYR A 55 26.24 9.52 4.23
C TYR A 55 24.71 9.44 4.30
N ALA A 56 24.02 10.28 5.07
CA ALA A 56 22.57 10.41 5.00
C ALA A 56 22.13 10.87 3.59
N VAL A 57 22.84 11.83 3.00
CA VAL A 57 22.60 12.23 1.61
C VAL A 57 22.85 11.06 0.65
N VAL A 58 23.98 10.37 0.81
CA VAL A 58 24.33 9.22 -0.03
C VAL A 58 23.25 8.12 0.05
N GLU A 59 22.80 7.76 1.26
CA GLU A 59 21.76 6.75 1.45
C GLU A 59 20.46 7.14 0.74
N SER A 60 20.02 8.39 0.90
CA SER A 60 18.80 8.86 0.22
C SER A 60 18.93 8.80 -1.31
N LEU A 61 20.10 9.14 -1.86
CA LEU A 61 20.36 9.05 -3.30
C LEU A 61 20.45 7.60 -3.79
N SER A 62 21.12 6.72 -3.07
CA SER A 62 21.19 5.29 -3.40
C SER A 62 19.81 4.64 -3.42
N LYS A 63 18.95 5.00 -2.46
CA LYS A 63 17.56 4.53 -2.41
C LYS A 63 16.72 5.00 -3.61
N LEU A 64 16.98 6.18 -4.15
CA LEU A 64 16.36 6.61 -5.41
C LEU A 64 16.89 5.81 -6.60
N ALA A 65 18.21 5.55 -6.64
CA ALA A 65 18.83 4.79 -7.72
C ALA A 65 18.23 3.39 -7.85
N VAL A 66 18.08 2.66 -6.73
CA VAL A 66 17.62 1.25 -6.74
C VAL A 66 16.16 1.07 -7.14
N VAL A 67 15.35 2.12 -7.13
CA VAL A 67 13.97 2.07 -7.66
C VAL A 67 13.87 2.59 -9.10
N GLY A 68 15.01 2.90 -9.75
CA GLY A 68 15.05 3.36 -11.14
C GLY A 68 14.76 4.85 -11.32
N ALA A 69 14.89 5.67 -10.27
CA ALA A 69 14.88 7.11 -10.38
C ALA A 69 16.31 7.65 -10.62
N ASP A 70 16.45 8.80 -11.28
CA ASP A 70 17.75 9.44 -11.49
C ASP A 70 18.16 10.28 -10.26
N PRO A 71 19.14 9.82 -9.44
CA PRO A 71 19.52 10.56 -8.23
C PRO A 71 20.15 11.93 -8.57
N LEU A 72 20.76 12.06 -9.73
CA LEU A 72 21.46 13.30 -10.14
C LEU A 72 20.51 14.42 -10.58
N LYS A 73 19.21 14.13 -10.67
CA LYS A 73 18.15 15.11 -10.93
C LYS A 73 17.30 15.39 -9.70
N SER A 74 17.71 14.85 -8.54
CA SER A 74 16.94 15.01 -7.32
C SER A 74 17.00 16.43 -6.73
N ARG A 75 16.07 16.69 -5.83
CA ARG A 75 16.10 17.85 -4.92
C ARG A 75 16.08 17.32 -3.49
N LEU A 76 16.89 17.95 -2.65
CA LEU A 76 17.07 17.54 -1.26
C LEU A 76 16.28 18.46 -0.32
N THR A 77 15.90 17.93 0.83
CA THR A 77 15.49 18.69 2.00
C THR A 77 15.97 17.98 3.26
N PHE A 78 16.27 18.73 4.31
CA PHE A 78 16.86 18.17 5.52
C PHE A 78 15.98 18.39 6.73
N GLN A 79 15.94 17.41 7.62
CA GLN A 79 15.37 17.52 8.94
C GLN A 79 16.46 17.29 9.97
N GLU A 80 16.72 18.29 10.80
CA GLU A 80 17.67 18.19 11.90
C GLU A 80 16.95 18.06 13.24
N TYR A 81 17.52 17.25 14.14
CA TYR A 81 17.05 17.11 15.51
C TYR A 81 18.23 16.88 16.45
N PHE A 82 18.48 17.85 17.33
CA PHE A 82 19.60 17.84 18.25
C PHE A 82 19.14 18.07 19.69
N GLU A 83 20.02 17.75 20.63
CA GLU A 83 19.83 18.03 22.05
C GLU A 83 19.60 19.52 22.30
N ARG A 84 19.06 19.86 23.47
CA ARG A 84 18.86 21.27 23.88
C ARG A 84 20.21 22.01 23.89
N MET A 85 20.25 23.13 23.21
CA MET A 85 21.40 24.02 23.21
C MET A 85 21.57 24.70 24.57
N THR A 86 22.83 24.84 24.98
CA THR A 86 23.26 25.55 26.20
C THR A 86 24.46 26.43 25.83
N ASP A 87 25.15 27.01 26.83
CA ASP A 87 26.38 27.76 26.61
C ASP A 87 27.61 26.89 26.28
N ASP A 88 27.47 25.55 26.28
CA ASP A 88 28.53 24.64 25.87
C ASP A 88 28.67 24.66 24.33
N PRO A 89 29.81 25.19 23.79
CA PRO A 89 30.03 25.31 22.36
C PRO A 89 30.08 23.94 21.64
N ARG A 90 30.36 22.84 22.35
CA ARG A 90 30.36 21.50 21.76
C ARG A 90 28.98 21.06 21.33
N ARG A 91 27.92 21.55 22.03
CA ARG A 91 26.53 21.26 21.61
C ARG A 91 26.21 21.96 20.29
N TRP A 92 26.65 23.19 20.11
CA TRP A 92 26.50 23.96 18.87
C TRP A 92 27.38 23.41 17.73
N GLY A 93 28.51 22.81 18.04
CA GLY A 93 29.41 22.16 17.08
C GLY A 93 28.79 20.96 16.37
N LYS A 94 27.83 20.25 17.01
CA LYS A 94 27.20 19.06 16.43
C LYS A 94 26.32 19.40 15.21
N PRO A 95 25.31 20.30 15.30
CA PRO A 95 24.54 20.73 14.13
C PRO A 95 25.41 21.40 13.06
N ALA A 96 26.38 22.25 13.47
CA ALA A 96 27.28 22.87 12.52
C ALA A 96 28.08 21.83 11.71
N ALA A 97 28.61 20.79 12.37
CA ALA A 97 29.31 19.70 11.69
C ALA A 97 28.38 18.91 10.75
N ALA A 98 27.14 18.62 11.17
CA ALA A 98 26.17 17.94 10.32
C ALA A 98 25.83 18.77 9.08
N LEU A 99 25.57 20.06 9.23
CA LEU A 99 25.32 20.97 8.09
C LEU A 99 26.51 21.03 7.12
N LEU A 100 27.75 21.07 7.61
CA LEU A 100 28.94 21.04 6.78
C LEU A 100 29.08 19.71 6.03
N GLY A 101 28.74 18.58 6.65
CA GLY A 101 28.70 17.27 6.00
C GLY A 101 27.68 17.22 4.88
N ALA A 102 26.46 17.68 5.14
CA ALA A 102 25.41 17.77 4.13
C ALA A 102 25.76 18.74 2.98
N LEU A 103 26.38 19.87 3.29
CA LEU A 103 26.88 20.82 2.29
C LEU A 103 27.96 20.20 1.42
N THR A 104 28.93 19.47 2.03
CA THR A 104 29.98 18.76 1.29
C THR A 104 29.37 17.78 0.29
N ALA A 105 28.36 17.00 0.69
CA ALA A 105 27.66 16.08 -0.19
C ALA A 105 26.90 16.82 -1.31
N GLN A 106 26.20 17.94 -1.00
CA GLN A 106 25.51 18.74 -2.00
C GLN A 106 26.48 19.29 -3.08
N ILE A 107 27.61 19.85 -2.65
CA ILE A 107 28.62 20.37 -3.57
C ILE A 107 29.22 19.22 -4.40
N GLY A 108 29.60 18.11 -3.76
CA GLY A 108 30.20 16.96 -4.42
C GLY A 108 29.27 16.31 -5.45
N MET A 109 27.97 16.28 -5.18
CA MET A 109 26.97 15.72 -6.09
C MET A 109 26.38 16.75 -7.07
N GLY A 110 26.58 18.05 -6.84
CA GLY A 110 25.96 19.13 -7.64
C GLY A 110 24.44 19.22 -7.43
N LEU A 111 23.96 18.89 -6.23
CA LEU A 111 22.52 18.83 -5.92
C LEU A 111 22.13 19.90 -4.89
N PRO A 112 21.08 20.70 -5.18
CA PRO A 112 20.61 21.70 -4.23
C PRO A 112 19.64 21.10 -3.20
N ALA A 113 19.69 21.60 -1.96
CA ALA A 113 18.59 21.49 -1.02
C ALA A 113 17.63 22.66 -1.21
N ILE A 114 16.32 22.37 -1.15
CA ILE A 114 15.27 23.39 -1.27
C ILE A 114 14.96 24.07 0.06
N GLY A 115 15.44 23.49 1.17
CA GLY A 115 15.23 23.96 2.53
C GLY A 115 15.38 22.84 3.53
N GLY A 116 14.89 23.08 4.73
CA GLY A 116 14.94 22.14 5.83
C GLY A 116 14.23 22.68 7.06
N LYS A 117 14.34 21.95 8.17
CA LYS A 117 13.78 22.33 9.46
C LYS A 117 14.68 21.80 10.57
N ASP A 118 15.05 22.69 11.49
CA ASP A 118 15.85 22.35 12.66
C ASP A 118 15.00 22.28 13.92
N SER A 119 15.42 21.44 14.85
CA SER A 119 14.89 21.37 16.20
C SER A 119 16.03 21.08 17.18
N MET A 120 16.16 21.97 18.17
CA MET A 120 17.18 21.87 19.23
C MET A 120 16.52 21.63 20.61
N SER A 121 15.52 20.74 20.63
CA SER A 121 14.71 20.44 21.81
C SER A 121 14.78 18.98 22.25
N GLY A 122 15.70 18.20 21.68
CA GLY A 122 15.81 16.76 21.87
C GLY A 122 16.48 16.36 23.19
N THR A 123 16.07 16.96 24.30
CA THR A 123 16.52 16.61 25.66
C THR A 123 15.31 16.35 26.54
N PHE A 124 15.26 15.19 27.15
CA PHE A 124 14.29 14.81 28.15
C PHE A 124 15.04 14.33 29.40
N GLU A 125 14.97 15.07 30.48
CA GLU A 125 15.79 14.87 31.69
C GLU A 125 17.29 14.76 31.35
N GLN A 126 17.90 13.57 31.55
CA GLN A 126 19.31 13.29 31.25
C GLN A 126 19.50 12.66 29.86
N LEU A 127 18.42 12.33 29.15
CA LEU A 127 18.49 11.73 27.83
C LEU A 127 18.59 12.82 26.76
N ASN A 128 19.62 12.73 25.95
CA ASN A 128 19.78 13.56 24.78
C ASN A 128 19.57 12.74 23.52
N VAL A 129 18.83 13.28 22.55
CA VAL A 129 18.75 12.68 21.22
C VAL A 129 20.15 12.63 20.62
N PRO A 130 20.57 11.54 19.97
CA PRO A 130 21.81 11.52 19.22
C PRO A 130 21.77 12.54 18.08
N PRO A 131 22.94 13.04 17.63
CA PRO A 131 23.01 13.93 16.47
C PRO A 131 22.24 13.35 15.30
N THR A 132 21.22 14.06 14.82
CA THR A 132 20.33 13.57 13.77
C THR A 132 20.22 14.60 12.66
N LEU A 133 20.66 14.22 11.46
CA LEU A 133 20.30 14.87 10.21
C LEU A 133 19.75 13.82 9.26
N VAL A 134 18.47 13.94 8.91
CA VAL A 134 17.79 13.12 7.93
C VAL A 134 17.80 13.84 6.59
N SER A 135 18.32 13.20 5.55
CA SER A 135 18.22 13.66 4.17
C SER A 135 16.98 13.08 3.53
N PHE A 136 16.14 13.91 2.95
CA PHE A 136 15.07 13.49 2.05
C PHE A 136 15.46 13.87 0.62
N ALA A 137 15.25 12.94 -0.31
CA ALA A 137 15.51 13.16 -1.72
C ALA A 137 14.26 12.86 -2.55
N VAL A 138 13.95 13.74 -3.51
CA VAL A 138 12.84 13.59 -4.44
C VAL A 138 13.35 13.66 -5.85
N SER A 139 12.99 12.69 -6.69
CA SER A 139 13.29 12.69 -8.11
C SER A 139 12.12 12.19 -8.94
N MET A 140 12.20 12.38 -10.25
CA MET A 140 11.23 11.87 -11.22
C MET A 140 11.66 10.49 -11.72
N THR A 141 10.67 9.65 -12.01
CA THR A 141 10.87 8.37 -12.69
C THR A 141 9.66 8.04 -13.58
N LYS A 142 9.73 6.90 -14.26
CA LYS A 142 8.61 6.29 -14.98
C LYS A 142 8.10 5.08 -14.19
N ALA A 143 6.79 5.01 -13.94
CA ALA A 143 6.19 3.88 -13.24
C ALA A 143 6.50 2.54 -13.92
N SER A 144 6.49 2.51 -15.25
CA SER A 144 6.82 1.33 -16.06
C SER A 144 8.24 0.82 -15.85
N ARG A 145 9.21 1.71 -15.56
CA ARG A 145 10.64 1.39 -15.36
C ARG A 145 11.03 1.15 -13.91
N THR A 146 10.12 1.42 -12.97
CA THR A 146 10.38 1.24 -11.54
C THR A 146 10.53 -0.24 -11.22
N ILE A 147 11.56 -0.59 -10.47
CA ILE A 147 11.79 -1.92 -9.90
C ILE A 147 11.62 -1.88 -8.38
N SER A 148 11.56 -3.02 -7.74
CA SER A 148 11.37 -3.18 -6.29
C SER A 148 12.44 -4.08 -5.67
N ALA A 149 12.48 -4.12 -4.35
CA ALA A 149 13.63 -4.68 -3.63
C ALA A 149 13.61 -6.20 -3.46
N GLU A 150 12.45 -6.87 -3.51
CA GLU A 150 12.36 -8.32 -3.30
C GLU A 150 12.95 -9.13 -4.46
N PHE A 151 13.65 -10.24 -4.18
CA PHE A 151 14.11 -11.18 -5.20
C PHE A 151 12.94 -11.68 -6.05
N LYS A 152 13.17 -11.81 -7.36
CA LYS A 152 12.12 -12.08 -8.35
C LYS A 152 12.01 -13.55 -8.74
N LYS A 153 13.13 -14.24 -8.86
CA LYS A 153 13.16 -15.65 -9.29
C LYS A 153 14.34 -16.40 -8.67
N PRO A 154 14.27 -17.73 -8.54
CA PRO A 154 15.42 -18.56 -8.22
C PRO A 154 16.48 -18.53 -9.33
N ASP A 155 17.69 -19.00 -9.01
CA ASP A 155 18.83 -19.19 -9.91
C ASP A 155 19.29 -17.90 -10.62
N SER A 156 19.08 -16.75 -9.97
CA SER A 156 19.59 -15.47 -10.43
C SER A 156 20.93 -15.16 -9.76
N SER A 157 21.88 -14.65 -10.53
CA SER A 157 23.11 -14.09 -9.99
C SER A 157 22.84 -12.79 -9.23
N VAL A 158 23.45 -12.66 -8.05
CA VAL A 158 23.33 -11.47 -7.22
C VAL A 158 24.72 -10.88 -6.97
N VAL A 159 24.81 -9.57 -7.12
CA VAL A 159 26.07 -8.84 -7.02
C VAL A 159 25.97 -7.67 -6.03
N LEU A 160 27.12 -7.30 -5.48
CA LEU A 160 27.30 -6.07 -4.72
C LEU A 160 28.03 -5.05 -5.58
N PHE A 161 27.47 -3.88 -5.75
CA PHE A 161 28.14 -2.69 -6.26
C PHE A 161 28.66 -1.88 -5.06
N PRO A 162 29.96 -1.90 -4.77
CA PRO A 162 30.51 -1.12 -3.66
C PRO A 162 30.49 0.37 -3.99
N ILE A 163 30.18 1.19 -2.99
CA ILE A 163 30.26 2.64 -3.13
C ILE A 163 31.73 3.06 -3.30
N PRO A 164 32.05 3.97 -4.22
CA PRO A 164 33.41 4.47 -4.35
C PRO A 164 33.74 5.42 -3.18
N GLU A 165 34.71 5.01 -2.36
CA GLU A 165 35.17 5.78 -1.18
C GLU A 165 36.59 6.31 -1.37
N ASN A 166 36.88 7.41 -0.69
CA ASN A 166 38.22 7.93 -0.48
C ASN A 166 38.69 7.44 0.89
N SER A 167 39.74 6.62 0.91
CA SER A 167 40.26 5.97 2.12
C SER A 167 40.89 6.94 3.13
N GLU A 168 41.34 8.13 2.72
CA GLU A 168 41.95 9.13 3.60
C GLU A 168 40.88 9.92 4.36
N THR A 169 39.81 10.33 3.66
CA THR A 169 38.75 11.16 4.23
C THR A 169 37.55 10.34 4.72
N MET A 170 37.46 9.07 4.38
CA MET A 170 36.29 8.22 4.61
C MET A 170 34.98 8.81 4.06
N LEU A 171 35.08 9.68 3.07
CA LEU A 171 33.96 10.22 2.31
C LEU A 171 33.86 9.53 0.95
N PRO A 172 32.70 9.56 0.30
CA PRO A 172 32.60 9.10 -1.08
C PRO A 172 33.53 9.89 -2.01
N ASN A 173 34.07 9.19 -3.01
CA ASN A 173 34.68 9.85 -4.17
C ASN A 173 33.52 10.40 -5.03
N TRP A 174 33.19 11.69 -4.87
CA TRP A 174 32.01 12.31 -5.47
C TRP A 174 31.93 12.18 -6.99
N PRO A 175 32.99 12.43 -7.78
CA PRO A 175 32.93 12.22 -9.22
C PRO A 175 32.68 10.76 -9.62
N ALA A 176 33.33 9.82 -8.93
CA ALA A 176 33.12 8.39 -9.17
C ALA A 176 31.70 7.96 -8.74
N LEU A 177 31.16 8.51 -7.65
CA LEU A 177 29.80 8.24 -7.18
C LEU A 177 28.73 8.73 -8.18
N GLN A 178 28.94 9.88 -8.82
CA GLN A 178 28.05 10.34 -9.89
C GLN A 178 28.04 9.36 -11.08
N GLN A 179 29.20 8.85 -11.49
CA GLN A 179 29.31 7.85 -12.56
C GLN A 179 28.64 6.52 -12.16
N TYR A 180 28.85 6.11 -10.90
CA TYR A 180 28.24 4.93 -10.31
C TYR A 180 26.70 4.99 -10.42
N TYR A 181 26.05 6.08 -10.00
CA TYR A 181 24.61 6.20 -10.09
C TYR A 181 24.10 6.22 -11.53
N ARG A 182 24.83 6.86 -12.47
CA ARG A 182 24.46 6.80 -13.91
C ARG A 182 24.51 5.38 -14.45
N ALA A 183 25.52 4.59 -14.03
CA ALA A 183 25.65 3.20 -14.46
C ALA A 183 24.51 2.34 -13.90
N VAL A 184 24.17 2.46 -12.60
CA VAL A 184 23.07 1.72 -11.97
C VAL A 184 21.73 2.08 -12.64
N GLU A 185 21.43 3.37 -12.83
CA GLU A 185 20.19 3.80 -13.50
C GLU A 185 20.10 3.24 -14.92
N LYS A 186 21.22 3.27 -15.67
CA LYS A 186 21.29 2.70 -17.02
C LYS A 186 20.99 1.20 -17.01
N LEU A 187 21.60 0.43 -16.11
CA LEU A 187 21.40 -1.03 -16.01
C LEU A 187 19.94 -1.38 -15.66
N ILE A 188 19.29 -0.59 -14.78
CA ILE A 188 17.87 -0.76 -14.46
C ILE A 188 17.01 -0.44 -15.68
N ARG A 189 17.25 0.70 -16.35
CA ARG A 189 16.50 1.13 -17.52
C ARG A 189 16.60 0.14 -18.69
N GLU A 190 17.74 -0.50 -18.85
CA GLU A 190 18.00 -1.50 -19.90
C GLU A 190 17.52 -2.91 -19.51
N GLY A 191 16.98 -3.09 -18.28
CA GLY A 191 16.41 -4.35 -17.81
C GLY A 191 17.43 -5.39 -17.34
N HIS A 192 18.70 -5.00 -17.12
CA HIS A 192 19.74 -5.90 -16.62
C HIS A 192 19.66 -6.16 -15.12
N ILE A 193 18.95 -5.33 -14.36
CA ILE A 193 18.69 -5.50 -12.93
C ILE A 193 17.20 -5.79 -12.72
N LEU A 194 16.89 -6.89 -12.06
CA LEU A 194 15.53 -7.32 -11.74
C LEU A 194 15.02 -6.74 -10.42
N SER A 195 15.86 -6.73 -9.41
CA SER A 195 15.60 -6.17 -8.09
C SER A 195 16.88 -5.60 -7.48
N ALA A 196 16.74 -4.59 -6.61
CA ALA A 196 17.90 -3.99 -5.95
C ALA A 196 17.55 -3.43 -4.57
N SER A 197 18.52 -3.44 -3.65
CA SER A 197 18.39 -2.90 -2.30
C SER A 197 19.69 -2.22 -1.87
N VAL A 198 19.57 -1.26 -0.95
CA VAL A 198 20.72 -0.53 -0.40
C VAL A 198 21.24 -1.24 0.84
N VAL A 199 22.58 -1.39 0.93
CA VAL A 199 23.23 -1.91 2.13
C VAL A 199 23.17 -0.86 3.24
N LYS A 200 22.72 -1.30 4.41
CA LYS A 200 22.55 -0.50 5.63
C LYS A 200 23.18 -1.23 6.83
N GLU A 201 22.82 -0.85 8.04
CA GLU A 201 23.20 -1.59 9.25
C GLU A 201 22.86 -3.08 9.14
N GLY A 202 23.78 -3.94 9.56
CA GLY A 202 23.71 -5.38 9.35
C GLY A 202 24.35 -5.88 8.04
N GLY A 203 24.86 -4.97 7.21
CA GLY A 203 25.66 -5.30 6.03
C GLY A 203 24.91 -6.01 4.91
N ALA A 204 25.67 -6.68 4.05
CA ALA A 204 25.15 -7.43 2.92
C ALA A 204 24.24 -8.60 3.36
N ALA A 205 24.57 -9.27 4.47
CA ALA A 205 23.77 -10.38 4.99
C ALA A 205 22.34 -9.95 5.35
N ALA A 206 22.17 -8.85 6.08
CA ALA A 206 20.85 -8.33 6.42
C ALA A 206 20.09 -7.79 5.20
N ALA A 207 20.78 -7.21 4.21
CA ALA A 207 20.16 -6.74 2.99
C ALA A 207 19.61 -7.91 2.16
N VAL A 208 20.42 -8.97 1.95
CA VAL A 208 20.01 -10.22 1.29
C VAL A 208 18.81 -10.86 2.00
N ALA A 209 18.84 -10.94 3.35
CA ALA A 209 17.72 -11.49 4.11
C ALA A 209 16.41 -10.73 3.85
N ARG A 210 16.46 -9.38 3.87
CA ARG A 210 15.28 -8.56 3.55
C ARG A 210 14.78 -8.75 2.13
N MET A 211 15.68 -8.88 1.14
CA MET A 211 15.30 -9.14 -0.25
C MET A 211 14.64 -10.51 -0.42
N SER A 212 15.02 -11.51 0.41
CA SER A 212 14.47 -12.86 0.41
C SER A 212 13.03 -12.95 0.96
N PHE A 213 12.65 -12.11 1.92
CA PHE A 213 11.41 -12.27 2.70
C PHE A 213 10.15 -12.15 1.85
N GLY A 214 10.11 -11.21 0.90
CA GLY A 214 8.90 -10.84 0.15
C GLY A 214 8.31 -11.97 -0.68
N ASN A 215 9.16 -12.74 -1.34
CA ASN A 215 8.78 -13.88 -2.18
C ASN A 215 9.20 -15.24 -1.60
N ARG A 216 9.85 -15.25 -0.44
CA ARG A 216 10.45 -16.45 0.18
C ARG A 216 11.43 -17.16 -0.75
N ILE A 217 12.19 -16.40 -1.53
CA ILE A 217 13.27 -16.90 -2.38
C ILE A 217 14.53 -16.94 -1.53
N GLY A 218 15.15 -18.11 -1.46
CA GLY A 218 16.36 -18.32 -0.69
C GLY A 218 17.59 -17.74 -1.37
N PHE A 219 18.73 -17.86 -0.70
CA PHE A 219 20.00 -17.33 -1.21
C PHE A 219 21.19 -18.15 -0.73
N ARG A 220 22.15 -18.38 -1.61
CA ARG A 220 23.42 -19.02 -1.29
C ARG A 220 24.58 -18.04 -1.52
N PHE A 221 25.31 -17.70 -0.47
CA PHE A 221 26.47 -16.84 -0.57
C PHE A 221 27.65 -17.53 -1.28
N ASN A 222 28.36 -16.76 -2.11
CA ASN A 222 29.59 -17.20 -2.74
C ASN A 222 30.68 -17.47 -1.67
N PRO A 223 31.38 -18.62 -1.71
CA PRO A 223 32.45 -18.93 -0.75
C PRO A 223 33.55 -17.87 -0.65
N ALA A 224 33.81 -17.10 -1.69
CA ALA A 224 34.82 -16.05 -1.71
C ALA A 224 34.52 -14.84 -0.80
N VAL A 225 33.27 -14.68 -0.32
CA VAL A 225 32.82 -13.49 0.46
C VAL A 225 32.37 -13.82 1.87
N LEU A 226 32.68 -15.00 2.41
CA LEU A 226 32.15 -15.51 3.68
C LEU A 226 32.78 -14.92 4.95
N SER A 227 33.62 -13.89 4.86
CA SER A 227 34.15 -13.29 6.09
C SER A 227 33.09 -12.47 6.82
N GLU A 228 33.02 -12.58 8.15
CA GLU A 228 32.11 -11.77 8.97
C GLU A 228 32.27 -10.28 8.70
N LYS A 229 33.51 -9.83 8.58
CA LYS A 229 33.81 -8.44 8.26
C LYS A 229 33.17 -7.98 6.94
N PHE A 230 33.11 -8.83 5.93
CA PHE A 230 32.48 -8.50 4.66
C PHE A 230 30.94 -8.56 4.76
N LEU A 231 30.41 -9.63 5.34
CA LEU A 231 28.97 -9.90 5.39
C LEU A 231 28.19 -8.87 6.24
N PHE A 232 28.79 -8.43 7.36
CA PHE A 232 28.13 -7.57 8.33
C PHE A 232 28.68 -6.13 8.39
N ALA A 233 29.68 -5.79 7.58
CA ALA A 233 30.19 -4.42 7.52
C ALA A 233 29.12 -3.46 7.03
N PRO A 234 28.96 -2.31 7.69
CA PRO A 234 28.03 -1.26 7.24
C PRO A 234 28.60 -0.53 6.02
N SER A 235 28.48 -1.15 4.84
CA SER A 235 28.87 -0.53 3.56
C SER A 235 27.76 0.40 3.07
N SER A 236 27.50 1.46 3.85
CA SER A 236 26.35 2.35 3.67
C SER A 236 26.32 3.00 2.29
N GLY A 237 25.20 2.83 1.57
CA GLY A 237 25.01 3.34 0.22
C GLY A 237 25.42 2.40 -0.90
N SER A 238 26.14 1.31 -0.61
CA SER A 238 26.41 0.23 -1.58
C SER A 238 25.10 -0.46 -1.98
N ILE A 239 25.03 -1.01 -3.19
CA ILE A 239 23.81 -1.57 -3.77
C ILE A 239 23.99 -3.06 -4.00
N ILE A 240 23.03 -3.86 -3.53
CA ILE A 240 22.87 -5.26 -3.92
C ILE A 240 21.87 -5.32 -5.05
N ALA A 241 22.18 -6.07 -6.11
CA ALA A 241 21.31 -6.22 -7.27
C ALA A 241 21.20 -7.68 -7.70
N GLU A 242 19.96 -8.10 -7.96
CA GLU A 242 19.64 -9.34 -8.66
C GLU A 242 19.69 -9.08 -10.16
N LEU A 243 20.45 -9.86 -10.90
CA LEU A 243 20.68 -9.67 -12.32
C LEU A 243 19.71 -10.49 -13.19
N ALA A 244 19.33 -9.92 -14.32
CA ALA A 244 18.58 -10.62 -15.36
C ALA A 244 19.46 -11.65 -16.08
N ASP A 245 20.71 -11.27 -16.31
CA ASP A 245 21.74 -12.06 -16.97
C ASP A 245 22.87 -12.41 -16.00
N SER A 246 23.66 -13.43 -16.29
CA SER A 246 24.73 -13.89 -15.40
C SER A 246 25.91 -12.92 -15.30
N LYS A 247 26.02 -11.96 -16.21
CA LYS A 247 27.10 -10.95 -16.25
C LYS A 247 26.58 -9.64 -16.78
N ILE A 248 27.18 -8.56 -16.30
CA ILE A 248 26.92 -7.19 -16.75
C ILE A 248 28.26 -6.49 -16.99
N ASP A 249 28.24 -5.52 -17.91
CA ASP A 249 29.38 -4.66 -18.21
C ASP A 249 29.13 -3.22 -17.72
N GLY A 250 30.20 -2.45 -17.58
CA GLY A 250 30.14 -1.00 -17.34
C GLY A 250 30.13 -0.55 -15.87
N LEU A 251 30.10 -1.49 -14.92
CA LEU A 251 30.23 -1.19 -13.48
C LEU A 251 31.00 -2.32 -12.77
N ALA A 252 31.98 -1.97 -11.94
CA ALA A 252 32.68 -2.95 -11.12
C ALA A 252 31.75 -3.51 -10.04
N TYR A 253 31.77 -4.82 -9.84
CA TYR A 253 30.95 -5.51 -8.87
C TYR A 253 31.68 -6.67 -8.18
N ILE A 254 31.13 -7.08 -7.04
CA ILE A 254 31.56 -8.26 -6.30
C ILE A 254 30.43 -9.30 -6.41
N PRO A 255 30.68 -10.51 -6.95
CA PRO A 255 29.69 -11.59 -6.96
C PRO A 255 29.37 -12.03 -5.54
N LEU A 256 28.13 -11.80 -5.09
CA LEU A 256 27.66 -12.18 -3.74
C LEU A 256 27.22 -13.64 -3.65
N GLY A 257 26.62 -14.15 -4.71
CA GLY A 257 26.04 -15.48 -4.73
C GLY A 257 24.86 -15.59 -5.69
N GLU A 258 23.97 -16.53 -5.41
CA GLU A 258 22.83 -16.86 -6.25
C GLU A 258 21.56 -17.06 -5.42
N THR A 259 20.42 -16.66 -5.95
CA THR A 259 19.11 -16.97 -5.39
C THR A 259 18.82 -18.46 -5.50
N SER A 260 17.97 -19.00 -4.62
CA SER A 260 17.60 -20.41 -4.63
C SER A 260 16.10 -20.63 -4.41
N GLU A 261 15.58 -21.76 -4.89
CA GLU A 261 14.18 -22.13 -4.68
C GLU A 261 13.90 -22.48 -3.20
N GLN A 262 14.88 -23.05 -2.50
CA GLN A 262 14.74 -23.40 -1.09
C GLN A 262 14.68 -22.13 -0.22
N PRO A 263 13.67 -21.98 0.66
CA PRO A 263 13.46 -20.76 1.46
C PRO A 263 14.43 -20.69 2.66
N GLU A 264 15.73 -20.60 2.37
CA GLU A 264 16.79 -20.52 3.35
C GLU A 264 17.94 -19.64 2.85
N ILE A 265 18.74 -19.10 3.77
CA ILE A 265 20.00 -18.42 3.44
C ILE A 265 21.16 -19.33 3.83
N VAL A 266 22.01 -19.66 2.86
CA VAL A 266 23.16 -20.52 3.04
C VAL A 266 24.43 -19.69 3.11
N ILE A 267 25.18 -19.81 4.23
CA ILE A 267 26.47 -19.15 4.49
C ILE A 267 27.48 -20.25 4.81
N GLY A 268 28.27 -20.65 3.83
CA GLY A 268 29.21 -21.77 3.98
C GLY A 268 28.48 -23.09 4.23
N ALA A 269 28.64 -23.66 5.43
CA ALA A 269 27.96 -24.89 5.85
C ALA A 269 26.62 -24.64 6.57
N ASP A 270 26.35 -23.40 6.95
CA ASP A 270 25.15 -23.05 7.72
C ASP A 270 23.98 -22.71 6.78
N ALA A 271 22.84 -23.33 7.03
CA ALA A 271 21.56 -23.05 6.36
C ALA A 271 20.57 -22.45 7.37
N LEU A 272 20.13 -21.23 7.10
CA LEU A 272 19.24 -20.45 7.96
C LEU A 272 17.85 -20.38 7.32
N PRO A 273 16.83 -21.08 7.83
CA PRO A 273 15.47 -21.00 7.30
C PRO A 273 14.91 -19.58 7.35
N LEU A 274 14.29 -19.12 6.25
CA LEU A 274 13.70 -17.77 6.16
C LEU A 274 12.59 -17.55 7.19
N GLU A 275 11.89 -18.59 7.62
CA GLU A 275 10.87 -18.49 8.66
C GLU A 275 11.45 -17.96 9.96
N GLY A 276 12.52 -18.56 10.47
CA GLY A 276 13.20 -18.11 11.68
C GLY A 276 13.79 -16.70 11.58
N LEU A 277 14.37 -16.37 10.42
CA LEU A 277 14.87 -15.02 10.15
C LEU A 277 13.74 -13.98 10.13
N THR A 278 12.61 -14.31 9.52
CA THR A 278 11.42 -13.44 9.47
C THR A 278 10.80 -13.26 10.86
N GLU A 279 10.74 -14.32 11.67
CA GLU A 279 10.28 -14.23 13.06
C GLU A 279 11.18 -13.35 13.92
N SER A 280 12.50 -13.48 13.78
CA SER A 280 13.47 -12.63 14.47
C SER A 280 13.31 -11.15 14.05
N TRP A 281 13.14 -10.89 12.76
CA TRP A 281 12.91 -9.55 12.21
C TRP A 281 11.64 -8.90 12.76
N ASN A 282 10.51 -9.60 12.69
CA ASN A 282 9.21 -9.10 13.16
C ASN A 282 9.13 -9.00 14.68
N GLY A 283 9.80 -9.90 15.40
CA GLY A 283 9.73 -10.01 16.84
C GLY A 283 10.32 -8.85 17.63
N THR A 284 11.15 -8.03 17.00
CA THR A 284 11.88 -6.93 17.68
C THR A 284 10.95 -5.97 18.44
N LEU A 285 9.82 -5.61 17.85
CA LEU A 285 8.84 -4.67 18.44
C LEU A 285 7.52 -5.33 18.82
N GLU A 286 7.39 -6.65 18.76
CA GLU A 286 6.13 -7.37 18.96
C GLU A 286 5.45 -7.05 20.29
N LYS A 287 6.22 -6.78 21.36
CA LYS A 287 5.69 -6.42 22.68
C LYS A 287 4.99 -5.06 22.74
N VAL A 288 5.40 -4.11 21.90
CA VAL A 288 4.86 -2.73 21.87
C VAL A 288 4.02 -2.47 20.63
N PHE A 289 4.21 -3.26 19.59
CA PHE A 289 3.49 -3.17 18.34
C PHE A 289 3.14 -4.58 17.82
N PRO A 290 2.14 -5.25 18.41
CA PRO A 290 1.77 -6.61 18.05
C PRO A 290 1.43 -6.76 16.56
N THR A 291 1.99 -7.77 15.92
CA THR A 291 1.70 -8.13 14.52
C THR A 291 0.89 -9.41 14.39
N LYS A 292 0.66 -10.10 15.52
CA LYS A 292 -0.09 -11.35 15.58
C LYS A 292 -1.42 -11.14 16.29
N ALA A 293 -2.45 -11.86 15.85
CA ALA A 293 -3.74 -11.97 16.52
C ALA A 293 -4.16 -13.45 16.53
N ALA A 294 -5.10 -13.81 17.41
CA ALA A 294 -5.64 -15.16 17.45
C ALA A 294 -6.32 -15.48 16.11
N GLU A 295 -5.89 -16.57 15.49
CA GLU A 295 -6.49 -17.06 14.25
C GLU A 295 -7.82 -17.74 14.57
N GLN A 296 -8.81 -17.51 13.71
CA GLN A 296 -10.07 -18.23 13.75
C GLN A 296 -10.09 -19.28 12.63
N PRO A 297 -10.58 -20.49 12.88
CA PRO A 297 -10.73 -21.48 11.83
C PRO A 297 -11.73 -20.95 10.79
N VAL A 298 -11.35 -21.02 9.54
CA VAL A 298 -12.18 -20.60 8.41
C VAL A 298 -12.46 -21.79 7.51
N GLN A 299 -13.75 -21.99 7.23
CA GLN A 299 -14.18 -23.01 6.27
C GLN A 299 -14.32 -22.36 4.89
N ALA A 300 -13.81 -23.04 3.85
CA ALA A 300 -14.10 -22.71 2.47
C ALA A 300 -15.60 -22.85 2.21
N LEU A 301 -16.21 -21.83 1.67
CA LEU A 301 -17.62 -21.86 1.30
C LEU A 301 -17.79 -22.51 -0.08
N PRO A 302 -18.90 -23.23 -0.32
CA PRO A 302 -19.23 -23.71 -1.65
C PRO A 302 -19.34 -22.53 -2.64
N LEU A 303 -18.73 -22.70 -3.81
CA LEU A 303 -18.81 -21.70 -4.87
C LEU A 303 -20.23 -21.62 -5.44
N PHE A 304 -20.74 -20.40 -5.57
CA PHE A 304 -22.08 -20.14 -6.10
C PHE A 304 -21.99 -19.63 -7.55
N HIS A 305 -22.39 -20.48 -8.50
CA HIS A 305 -22.24 -20.23 -9.94
C HIS A 305 -23.47 -19.62 -10.61
N ASN A 306 -24.63 -19.63 -9.93
CA ASN A 306 -25.86 -19.12 -10.50
C ASN A 306 -25.85 -17.59 -10.54
N ARG A 307 -26.11 -17.02 -11.70
CA ARG A 307 -26.25 -15.58 -11.90
C ARG A 307 -27.70 -15.16 -11.73
N ASN A 308 -27.91 -13.99 -11.13
CA ASN A 308 -29.25 -13.41 -11.15
C ASN A 308 -29.58 -12.93 -12.58
N ALA A 309 -30.75 -13.32 -13.06
CA ALA A 309 -31.27 -12.91 -14.36
C ALA A 309 -31.98 -11.52 -14.33
N ALA A 310 -31.94 -10.81 -13.21
CA ALA A 310 -32.54 -9.49 -13.10
C ALA A 310 -31.96 -8.54 -14.16
N ALA A 311 -32.83 -7.88 -14.89
CA ALA A 311 -32.48 -6.84 -15.86
C ALA A 311 -32.94 -5.47 -15.32
N PRO A 312 -32.28 -4.36 -15.70
CA PRO A 312 -32.75 -3.03 -15.33
C PRO A 312 -34.07 -2.71 -16.04
N ALA A 313 -34.96 -1.99 -15.35
CA ALA A 313 -36.18 -1.52 -15.97
C ALA A 313 -35.91 -0.46 -17.08
N ILE A 314 -34.80 0.26 -16.96
CA ILE A 314 -34.39 1.30 -17.90
C ILE A 314 -32.98 1.02 -18.37
N LYS A 315 -32.83 0.86 -19.68
CA LYS A 315 -31.49 0.77 -20.31
C LYS A 315 -30.89 2.16 -20.52
N ALA A 316 -29.57 2.27 -20.39
CA ALA A 316 -28.83 3.49 -20.57
C ALA A 316 -27.46 3.21 -21.20
N ALA A 317 -27.20 3.76 -22.37
CA ALA A 317 -25.91 3.57 -23.06
C ALA A 317 -24.73 4.13 -22.23
N LYS A 318 -24.97 5.20 -21.44
CA LYS A 318 -24.03 5.79 -20.48
C LYS A 318 -24.76 6.02 -19.17
N PRO A 319 -24.78 5.02 -18.25
CA PRO A 319 -25.49 5.17 -16.98
C PRO A 319 -24.87 6.28 -16.14
N ARG A 320 -25.72 7.03 -15.44
CA ARG A 320 -25.29 8.04 -14.47
C ARG A 320 -25.01 7.38 -13.13
N VAL A 321 -23.89 7.76 -12.52
CA VAL A 321 -23.46 7.25 -11.21
C VAL A 321 -23.43 8.39 -10.22
N PHE A 322 -24.34 8.38 -9.26
CA PHE A 322 -24.34 9.33 -8.16
C PHE A 322 -23.27 8.95 -7.12
N ILE A 323 -22.40 9.89 -6.77
CA ILE A 323 -21.30 9.70 -5.81
C ILE A 323 -21.38 10.80 -4.74
N PRO A 324 -21.96 10.55 -3.56
CA PRO A 324 -21.97 11.52 -2.47
C PRO A 324 -20.60 11.61 -1.80
N VAL A 325 -20.16 12.83 -1.50
CA VAL A 325 -18.90 13.14 -0.83
C VAL A 325 -19.18 13.77 0.51
N PHE A 326 -19.03 13.00 1.57
CA PHE A 326 -19.18 13.44 2.95
C PHE A 326 -17.87 14.01 3.48
N PRO A 327 -17.88 14.87 4.52
CA PRO A 327 -16.66 15.24 5.23
C PRO A 327 -15.89 13.99 5.66
N GLY A 328 -14.62 13.88 5.23
CA GLY A 328 -13.78 12.72 5.47
C GLY A 328 -13.79 11.63 4.37
N THR A 329 -14.67 11.73 3.35
CA THR A 329 -14.56 10.90 2.14
C THR A 329 -13.27 11.24 1.40
N ASN A 330 -12.55 10.24 0.89
CA ASN A 330 -11.28 10.44 0.18
C ASN A 330 -11.07 9.55 -1.06
N CYS A 331 -12.04 8.70 -1.40
CA CYS A 331 -11.96 7.80 -2.55
C CYS A 331 -12.91 8.20 -3.71
N GLU A 332 -13.50 9.39 -3.67
CA GLU A 332 -14.44 9.86 -4.69
C GLU A 332 -13.80 10.02 -6.07
N TYR A 333 -12.57 10.52 -6.13
CA TYR A 333 -11.85 10.68 -7.40
C TYR A 333 -11.51 9.34 -8.04
N ASP A 334 -11.04 8.36 -7.26
CA ASP A 334 -10.72 7.03 -7.78
C ASP A 334 -12.01 6.31 -8.23
N SER A 335 -13.09 6.44 -7.47
CA SER A 335 -14.42 5.91 -7.80
C SER A 335 -14.97 6.52 -9.09
N ALA A 336 -14.94 7.87 -9.22
CA ALA A 336 -15.40 8.56 -10.41
C ALA A 336 -14.61 8.12 -11.65
N ARG A 337 -13.27 8.07 -11.57
CA ARG A 337 -12.40 7.61 -12.66
C ARG A 337 -12.66 6.16 -13.05
N ALA A 338 -12.92 5.27 -12.08
CA ALA A 338 -13.21 3.88 -12.37
C ALA A 338 -14.50 3.75 -13.18
N PHE A 339 -15.54 4.50 -12.85
CA PHE A 339 -16.79 4.54 -13.62
C PHE A 339 -16.66 5.26 -14.97
N GLU A 340 -15.89 6.36 -15.06
CA GLU A 340 -15.57 7.01 -16.34
C GLU A 340 -14.88 6.05 -17.32
N ARG A 341 -13.89 5.30 -16.85
CA ARG A 341 -13.20 4.26 -17.65
C ARG A 341 -14.14 3.17 -18.12
N ALA A 342 -15.13 2.82 -17.30
CA ALA A 342 -16.16 1.86 -17.63
C ALA A 342 -17.22 2.41 -18.61
N GLY A 343 -17.20 3.70 -18.92
CA GLY A 343 -18.12 4.35 -19.86
C GLY A 343 -19.37 4.98 -19.23
N ALA A 344 -19.41 5.13 -17.91
CA ALA A 344 -20.48 5.81 -17.19
C ALA A 344 -20.22 7.33 -17.07
N ILE A 345 -21.23 8.04 -16.57
CA ILE A 345 -21.17 9.49 -16.27
C ILE A 345 -21.25 9.66 -14.74
N PRO A 346 -20.12 9.88 -14.02
CA PRO A 346 -20.16 10.15 -12.60
C PRO A 346 -20.73 11.54 -12.31
N ASP A 347 -21.56 11.62 -11.27
CA ASP A 347 -22.16 12.83 -10.72
C ASP A 347 -21.72 12.95 -9.26
N VAL A 348 -20.69 13.74 -9.00
CA VAL A 348 -20.05 13.88 -7.69
C VAL A 348 -20.65 15.06 -6.96
N LEU A 349 -21.26 14.82 -5.79
CA LEU A 349 -21.93 15.84 -5.01
C LEU A 349 -21.34 15.95 -3.61
N VAL A 350 -20.79 17.14 -3.28
CA VAL A 350 -20.25 17.43 -1.95
C VAL A 350 -21.40 17.76 -0.98
N VAL A 351 -21.43 17.03 0.14
CA VAL A 351 -22.39 17.21 1.23
C VAL A 351 -21.99 18.43 2.06
N LYS A 352 -22.88 19.43 2.11
CA LYS A 352 -22.72 20.64 2.91
C LYS A 352 -23.31 20.41 4.30
N ASN A 353 -22.52 20.54 5.36
CA ASN A 353 -22.93 20.28 6.74
C ASN A 353 -22.65 21.44 7.72
N LEU A 354 -22.27 22.61 7.20
CA LEU A 354 -21.88 23.75 8.04
C LEU A 354 -23.08 24.55 8.57
N SER A 355 -24.27 24.37 8.02
CA SER A 355 -25.48 25.05 8.46
C SER A 355 -26.72 24.18 8.19
N PRO A 356 -27.83 24.40 8.96
CA PRO A 356 -29.11 23.70 8.70
C PRO A 356 -29.62 23.87 7.26
N ALA A 357 -29.57 25.10 6.72
CA ALA A 357 -29.93 25.36 5.33
C ALA A 357 -29.05 24.62 4.32
N GLY A 358 -27.75 24.50 4.60
CA GLY A 358 -26.82 23.71 3.75
C GLY A 358 -27.15 22.22 3.77
N ILE A 359 -27.61 21.69 4.91
CA ILE A 359 -28.03 20.29 5.03
C ILE A 359 -29.33 20.07 4.24
N GLU A 360 -30.34 20.94 4.36
CA GLU A 360 -31.58 20.86 3.61
C GLU A 360 -31.35 20.95 2.10
N GLU A 361 -30.56 21.93 1.64
CA GLU A 361 -30.15 22.05 0.24
C GLU A 361 -29.49 20.76 -0.25
N THR A 362 -28.61 20.18 0.57
CA THR A 362 -27.89 18.94 0.21
C THR A 362 -28.86 17.77 0.08
N ILE A 363 -29.79 17.60 1.01
CA ILE A 363 -30.83 16.53 0.96
C ILE A 363 -31.62 16.63 -0.33
N ASP A 364 -32.06 17.83 -0.70
CA ASP A 364 -32.86 18.05 -1.92
C ASP A 364 -32.03 17.73 -3.18
N ARG A 365 -30.79 18.21 -3.25
CA ARG A 365 -29.88 17.92 -4.37
C ARG A 365 -29.52 16.44 -4.46
N MET A 366 -29.33 15.76 -3.34
CA MET A 366 -29.09 14.31 -3.32
C MET A 366 -30.31 13.55 -3.85
N ALA A 367 -31.50 13.87 -3.39
CA ALA A 367 -32.73 13.25 -3.88
C ALA A 367 -32.90 13.46 -5.40
N GLU A 368 -32.65 14.68 -5.90
CA GLU A 368 -32.69 14.98 -7.33
C GLU A 368 -31.62 14.19 -8.11
N ALA A 369 -30.39 14.10 -7.60
CA ALA A 369 -29.31 13.36 -8.25
C ALA A 369 -29.62 11.84 -8.30
N ILE A 370 -30.14 11.26 -7.20
CA ILE A 370 -30.55 9.86 -7.13
C ILE A 370 -31.71 9.58 -8.09
N SER A 371 -32.67 10.49 -8.24
CA SER A 371 -33.82 10.32 -9.17
C SER A 371 -33.36 10.17 -10.63
N LYS A 372 -32.22 10.73 -11.00
CA LYS A 372 -31.64 10.69 -12.35
C LYS A 372 -30.59 9.58 -12.53
N ALA A 373 -30.09 8.99 -11.42
CA ALA A 373 -29.03 8.00 -11.46
C ALA A 373 -29.54 6.59 -11.76
N GLN A 374 -28.68 5.76 -12.33
CA GLN A 374 -28.85 4.32 -12.46
C GLN A 374 -28.04 3.57 -11.40
N ILE A 375 -26.98 4.20 -10.91
CA ILE A 375 -26.04 3.61 -9.93
C ILE A 375 -25.83 4.62 -8.80
N ILE A 376 -25.81 4.13 -7.56
CA ILE A 376 -25.27 4.86 -6.41
C ILE A 376 -23.94 4.22 -6.01
N MET A 377 -22.87 5.00 -5.96
CA MET A 377 -21.56 4.60 -5.43
C MET A 377 -21.27 5.35 -4.15
N ILE A 378 -21.18 4.64 -3.03
CA ILE A 378 -20.75 5.21 -1.75
C ILE A 378 -19.26 4.92 -1.58
N PRO A 379 -18.38 5.95 -1.68
CA PRO A 379 -16.93 5.76 -1.65
C PRO A 379 -16.41 5.39 -0.27
N GLY A 380 -15.13 4.98 -0.25
CA GLY A 380 -14.35 4.84 0.97
C GLY A 380 -13.90 6.18 1.55
N GLY A 381 -13.41 6.15 2.76
CA GLY A 381 -12.92 7.27 3.53
C GLY A 381 -13.23 7.10 5.02
N PHE A 382 -13.30 8.24 5.72
CA PHE A 382 -13.57 8.34 7.15
C PHE A 382 -14.64 9.40 7.37
N SER A 383 -15.88 9.12 6.92
CA SER A 383 -16.99 10.07 7.00
C SER A 383 -17.30 10.45 8.44
N GLY A 384 -17.28 11.77 8.71
CA GLY A 384 -17.48 12.30 10.07
C GLY A 384 -16.24 12.18 10.98
N GLY A 385 -15.09 11.76 10.44
CA GLY A 385 -13.87 11.46 11.18
C GLY A 385 -13.91 10.06 11.82
N ASP A 386 -13.11 9.85 12.88
CA ASP A 386 -13.16 8.63 13.69
C ASP A 386 -14.39 8.69 14.60
N GLU A 387 -15.54 8.30 14.05
CA GLU A 387 -16.81 8.31 14.79
C GLU A 387 -16.78 7.32 15.97
N PRO A 388 -17.13 7.73 17.19
CA PRO A 388 -17.37 6.80 18.29
C PRO A 388 -18.42 5.76 17.88
N ASP A 389 -18.26 4.52 18.32
CA ASP A 389 -19.19 3.40 18.06
C ASP A 389 -19.35 3.00 16.57
N GLY A 390 -18.35 3.29 15.75
CA GLY A 390 -18.19 2.73 14.40
C GLY A 390 -18.50 3.67 13.24
N SER A 391 -17.72 3.50 12.19
CA SER A 391 -17.71 4.35 10.99
C SER A 391 -18.96 4.19 10.11
N GLY A 392 -19.26 5.21 9.32
CA GLY A 392 -20.38 5.23 8.37
C GLY A 392 -21.72 5.71 8.95
N LYS A 393 -21.78 6.16 10.19
CA LYS A 393 -23.00 6.66 10.83
C LYS A 393 -23.56 7.90 10.15
N PHE A 394 -22.71 8.86 9.82
CA PHE A 394 -23.13 10.10 9.18
C PHE A 394 -23.78 9.83 7.83
N ILE A 395 -23.16 8.96 7.02
CA ILE A 395 -23.76 8.50 5.75
C ILE A 395 -25.12 7.83 6.01
N ALA A 396 -25.16 6.88 6.94
CA ALA A 396 -26.37 6.14 7.25
C ALA A 396 -27.51 7.05 7.74
N THR A 397 -27.22 8.03 8.59
CA THR A 397 -28.21 9.01 9.07
C THR A 397 -28.75 9.85 7.92
N THR A 398 -27.90 10.33 7.01
CA THR A 398 -28.31 11.11 5.85
C THR A 398 -29.18 10.29 4.91
N PHE A 399 -28.83 9.03 4.62
CA PHE A 399 -29.62 8.14 3.75
C PHE A 399 -30.97 7.70 4.37
N ARG A 400 -31.12 7.81 5.69
CA ARG A 400 -32.41 7.59 6.37
C ARG A 400 -33.36 8.79 6.29
N SER A 401 -32.90 9.95 5.79
CA SER A 401 -33.80 11.07 5.50
C SER A 401 -34.95 10.61 4.58
N PRO A 402 -36.21 10.96 4.86
CA PRO A 402 -37.35 10.46 4.10
C PRO A 402 -37.23 10.67 2.59
N LYS A 403 -36.82 11.86 2.15
CA LYS A 403 -36.66 12.19 0.72
C LYS A 403 -35.60 11.29 0.05
N ILE A 404 -34.47 11.07 0.69
CA ILE A 404 -33.38 10.25 0.14
C ILE A 404 -33.76 8.77 0.18
N SER A 405 -34.32 8.30 1.29
CA SER A 405 -34.73 6.90 1.47
C SER A 405 -35.81 6.50 0.44
N GLU A 406 -36.75 7.38 0.13
CA GLU A 406 -37.75 7.16 -0.90
C GLU A 406 -37.13 7.03 -2.29
N GLU A 407 -36.22 7.93 -2.66
CA GLU A 407 -35.54 7.87 -3.96
C GLU A 407 -34.60 6.65 -4.11
N VAL A 408 -33.95 6.20 -3.02
CA VAL A 408 -33.21 4.95 -2.98
C VAL A 408 -34.13 3.75 -3.20
N SER A 409 -35.29 3.73 -2.56
CA SER A 409 -36.29 2.65 -2.78
C SER A 409 -36.80 2.64 -4.22
N ARG A 410 -37.12 3.80 -4.80
CA ARG A 410 -37.51 3.92 -6.21
C ARG A 410 -36.41 3.48 -7.16
N LEU A 411 -35.12 3.82 -6.86
CA LEU A 411 -33.99 3.35 -7.64
C LEU A 411 -33.93 1.82 -7.67
N LEU A 412 -34.07 1.19 -6.50
CA LEU A 412 -33.89 -0.25 -6.35
C LEU A 412 -35.12 -1.04 -6.83
N GLU A 413 -36.34 -0.61 -6.45
CA GLU A 413 -37.56 -1.38 -6.67
C GLU A 413 -38.18 -1.10 -8.05
N ASP A 414 -38.29 0.19 -8.44
CA ASP A 414 -39.00 0.57 -9.67
C ASP A 414 -38.06 0.58 -10.89
N ARG A 415 -36.83 1.07 -10.71
CA ARG A 415 -35.89 1.27 -11.84
C ARG A 415 -34.87 0.13 -12.03
N GLY A 416 -34.78 -0.82 -11.07
CA GLY A 416 -33.84 -1.90 -11.14
C GLY A 416 -32.37 -1.45 -11.06
N GLY A 417 -32.12 -0.35 -10.33
CA GLY A 417 -30.81 0.26 -10.18
C GLY A 417 -29.81 -0.57 -9.37
N LEU A 418 -28.55 -0.14 -9.37
CA LEU A 418 -27.44 -0.78 -8.66
C LEU A 418 -26.88 0.12 -7.56
N MET A 419 -26.36 -0.50 -6.49
CA MET A 419 -25.59 0.20 -5.46
C MET A 419 -24.28 -0.51 -5.19
N LEU A 420 -23.21 0.28 -4.99
CA LEU A 420 -21.87 -0.20 -4.59
C LEU A 420 -21.39 0.61 -3.39
N GLY A 421 -20.96 -0.05 -2.34
CA GLY A 421 -20.30 0.56 -1.19
C GLY A 421 -18.93 -0.06 -0.96
N ILE A 422 -17.88 0.75 -0.96
CA ILE A 422 -16.50 0.29 -0.72
C ILE A 422 -16.00 0.85 0.60
N CYS A 423 -15.39 0.00 1.46
CA CYS A 423 -14.79 0.34 2.74
C CYS A 423 -15.80 1.12 3.63
N ASN A 424 -15.65 2.43 3.82
CA ASN A 424 -16.60 3.25 4.56
C ASN A 424 -18.02 3.22 3.96
N GLY A 425 -18.12 3.12 2.63
CA GLY A 425 -19.41 2.90 1.95
C GLY A 425 -20.05 1.55 2.32
N PHE A 426 -19.27 0.50 2.46
CA PHE A 426 -19.78 -0.81 2.91
C PHE A 426 -20.25 -0.76 4.37
N GLN A 427 -19.53 -0.08 5.25
CA GLN A 427 -19.96 0.17 6.63
C GLN A 427 -21.33 0.87 6.66
N ALA A 428 -21.54 1.87 5.81
CA ALA A 428 -22.81 2.56 5.69
C ALA A 428 -23.93 1.65 5.15
N LEU A 429 -23.65 0.83 4.12
CA LEU A 429 -24.65 -0.11 3.57
C LEU A 429 -25.11 -1.14 4.60
N ILE A 430 -24.22 -1.65 5.45
CA ILE A 430 -24.58 -2.56 6.57
C ILE A 430 -25.45 -1.84 7.58
N LYS A 431 -25.06 -0.63 8.03
CA LYS A 431 -25.84 0.14 9.00
C LYS A 431 -27.22 0.53 8.48
N LEU A 432 -27.36 0.68 7.17
CA LEU A 432 -28.66 0.93 6.52
C LEU A 432 -29.51 -0.33 6.38
N GLY A 433 -28.93 -1.53 6.47
CA GLY A 433 -29.60 -2.79 6.16
C GLY A 433 -29.68 -3.08 4.67
N LEU A 434 -29.16 -2.21 3.80
CA LEU A 434 -29.13 -2.41 2.35
C LEU A 434 -28.39 -3.68 1.97
N VAL A 435 -27.34 -4.03 2.68
CA VAL A 435 -26.79 -5.37 2.73
C VAL A 435 -26.88 -5.87 4.19
N PRO A 436 -27.39 -7.09 4.44
CA PRO A 436 -27.76 -8.12 3.47
C PRO A 436 -29.23 -8.11 3.04
N TYR A 437 -30.07 -7.14 3.45
CA TYR A 437 -31.53 -7.25 3.34
C TYR A 437 -32.13 -6.65 2.05
N GLY A 438 -31.38 -5.85 1.29
CA GLY A 438 -31.81 -5.25 0.02
C GLY A 438 -32.67 -3.99 0.15
N ARG A 439 -32.90 -3.50 1.36
CA ARG A 439 -33.70 -2.29 1.65
C ARG A 439 -33.21 -1.60 2.92
N ILE A 440 -33.54 -0.33 3.07
CA ILE A 440 -33.24 0.40 4.31
C ILE A 440 -34.12 -0.16 5.44
N THR A 441 -33.50 -0.66 6.51
CA THR A 441 -34.18 -1.24 7.68
C THR A 441 -33.78 -0.51 8.96
N PRO A 442 -34.60 -0.52 10.01
CA PRO A 442 -34.15 -0.10 11.32
C PRO A 442 -32.95 -0.91 11.81
N PRO A 443 -32.13 -0.36 12.70
CA PRO A 443 -31.05 -1.13 13.36
C PRO A 443 -31.65 -2.32 14.13
N SER A 444 -30.97 -3.47 14.08
CA SER A 444 -31.35 -4.69 14.82
C SER A 444 -30.09 -5.32 15.44
N GLU A 445 -30.22 -5.92 16.60
CA GLU A 445 -29.14 -6.65 17.27
C GLU A 445 -28.72 -7.91 16.50
N GLU A 446 -29.60 -8.46 15.69
CA GLU A 446 -29.33 -9.63 14.83
C GLU A 446 -28.66 -9.24 13.50
N ALA A 447 -28.54 -7.95 13.20
CA ALA A 447 -27.92 -7.48 11.97
C ALA A 447 -26.40 -7.70 12.00
N PRO A 448 -25.78 -8.01 10.85
CA PRO A 448 -24.32 -8.06 10.78
C PRO A 448 -23.73 -6.67 11.01
N THR A 449 -22.49 -6.61 11.43
CA THR A 449 -21.77 -5.35 11.61
C THR A 449 -20.35 -5.41 11.05
N LEU A 450 -19.78 -4.24 10.77
CA LEU A 450 -18.36 -4.04 10.57
C LEU A 450 -17.81 -3.29 11.80
N THR A 451 -16.77 -3.84 12.43
CA THR A 451 -16.20 -3.33 13.67
C THR A 451 -14.68 -3.29 13.61
N PHE A 452 -14.04 -2.96 14.73
CA PHE A 452 -12.59 -2.84 14.85
C PHE A 452 -11.85 -4.11 14.42
N ASN A 453 -10.74 -3.90 13.71
CA ASN A 453 -9.80 -4.97 13.38
C ASN A 453 -9.32 -5.68 14.66
N THR A 454 -9.07 -6.99 14.58
CA THR A 454 -8.60 -7.77 15.74
C THR A 454 -7.25 -7.30 16.29
N LEU A 455 -6.40 -6.68 15.45
CA LEU A 455 -5.16 -6.03 15.90
C LEU A 455 -5.36 -4.72 16.65
N GLY A 456 -6.59 -4.18 16.70
CA GLY A 456 -6.88 -2.92 17.37
C GLY A 456 -6.26 -1.68 16.72
N ARG A 457 -5.86 -1.76 15.46
CA ARG A 457 -5.28 -0.64 14.72
C ARG A 457 -5.59 -0.67 13.23
N HIS A 458 -5.31 0.44 12.57
CA HIS A 458 -5.40 0.59 11.12
C HIS A 458 -4.43 -0.36 10.40
N VAL A 459 -4.93 -1.02 9.34
CA VAL A 459 -4.14 -1.88 8.46
C VAL A 459 -4.27 -1.36 7.03
N SER A 460 -3.13 -1.11 6.39
CA SER A 460 -3.04 -0.71 4.98
C SER A 460 -2.08 -1.65 4.25
N ARG A 461 -2.62 -2.48 3.35
CA ARG A 461 -1.86 -3.47 2.57
C ARG A 461 -2.66 -3.99 1.40
N MET A 462 -2.02 -4.77 0.53
CA MET A 462 -2.74 -5.61 -0.43
C MET A 462 -3.27 -6.87 0.26
N VAL A 463 -4.46 -7.30 -0.15
CA VAL A 463 -5.06 -8.58 0.28
C VAL A 463 -5.44 -9.40 -0.95
N TYR A 464 -5.46 -10.72 -0.81
CA TYR A 464 -6.03 -11.59 -1.81
C TYR A 464 -7.49 -11.88 -1.46
N THR A 465 -8.35 -11.81 -2.47
CA THR A 465 -9.78 -12.09 -2.33
C THR A 465 -10.24 -13.10 -3.37
N CYS A 466 -10.95 -14.14 -2.92
CA CYS A 466 -11.55 -15.13 -3.79
C CYS A 466 -13.02 -14.78 -4.03
N VAL A 467 -13.47 -14.83 -5.28
CA VAL A 467 -14.88 -14.66 -5.65
C VAL A 467 -15.63 -15.95 -5.28
N VAL A 468 -16.48 -15.88 -4.26
CA VAL A 468 -17.29 -17.01 -3.78
C VAL A 468 -18.58 -17.14 -4.59
N SER A 469 -19.18 -16.02 -4.96
CA SER A 469 -20.47 -15.98 -5.66
C SER A 469 -20.45 -15.03 -6.84
N VAL A 470 -20.94 -15.50 -7.98
CA VAL A 470 -21.18 -14.68 -9.18
C VAL A 470 -22.63 -14.31 -9.37
N LYS A 471 -23.46 -14.40 -8.32
CA LYS A 471 -24.86 -14.03 -8.33
C LYS A 471 -25.11 -12.58 -8.74
N SER A 472 -24.26 -11.70 -8.25
CA SER A 472 -24.38 -10.26 -8.44
C SER A 472 -24.08 -9.82 -9.88
N PRO A 473 -24.83 -8.87 -10.46
CA PRO A 473 -24.49 -8.22 -11.71
C PRO A 473 -23.09 -7.57 -11.69
N TRP A 474 -22.61 -7.14 -10.53
CA TRP A 474 -21.28 -6.58 -10.34
C TRP A 474 -20.14 -7.57 -10.67
N PHE A 475 -20.42 -8.86 -10.66
CA PHE A 475 -19.49 -9.94 -10.97
C PHE A 475 -19.73 -10.58 -12.35
N ALA A 476 -20.47 -9.90 -13.23
CA ALA A 476 -20.78 -10.47 -14.57
C ALA A 476 -19.55 -10.80 -15.40
N GLY A 477 -18.45 -10.07 -15.23
CA GLY A 477 -17.17 -10.28 -15.91
C GLY A 477 -16.21 -11.26 -15.22
N MET A 478 -16.63 -11.94 -14.13
CA MET A 478 -15.77 -12.81 -13.32
C MET A 478 -16.32 -14.25 -13.26
N GLN A 479 -15.48 -15.16 -12.78
CA GLN A 479 -15.84 -16.54 -12.49
C GLN A 479 -15.73 -16.81 -10.98
N ALA A 480 -16.58 -17.68 -10.46
CA ALA A 480 -16.45 -18.16 -9.09
C ALA A 480 -15.12 -18.92 -8.94
N GLY A 481 -14.40 -18.67 -7.85
CA GLY A 481 -13.05 -19.17 -7.62
C GLY A 481 -11.93 -18.26 -8.13
N SER A 482 -12.23 -17.20 -8.90
CA SER A 482 -11.19 -16.22 -9.31
C SER A 482 -10.60 -15.50 -8.12
N VAL A 483 -9.27 -15.33 -8.13
CA VAL A 483 -8.50 -14.67 -7.08
C VAL A 483 -7.96 -13.34 -7.57
N PHE A 484 -8.13 -12.30 -6.76
CA PHE A 484 -7.67 -10.94 -7.06
C PHE A 484 -6.86 -10.37 -5.90
N SER A 485 -5.88 -9.54 -6.22
CA SER A 485 -5.11 -8.77 -5.25
C SER A 485 -5.63 -7.32 -5.21
N VAL A 486 -6.22 -6.90 -4.09
CA VAL A 486 -6.82 -5.57 -3.94
C VAL A 486 -6.27 -4.86 -2.70
N PRO A 487 -6.11 -3.53 -2.71
CA PRO A 487 -5.68 -2.81 -1.52
C PRO A 487 -6.82 -2.68 -0.49
N VAL A 488 -6.47 -2.77 0.78
CA VAL A 488 -7.32 -2.40 1.91
C VAL A 488 -6.65 -1.31 2.75
N SER A 489 -7.46 -0.47 3.41
CA SER A 489 -6.96 0.60 4.28
C SER A 489 -8.06 0.96 5.29
N HIS A 490 -8.06 0.31 6.45
CA HIS A 490 -9.12 0.47 7.45
C HIS A 490 -8.68 0.10 8.88
N GLY A 491 -9.27 0.75 9.87
CA GLY A 491 -9.24 0.38 11.28
C GLY A 491 -10.45 -0.47 11.70
N GLU A 492 -11.56 -0.33 10.97
CA GLU A 492 -12.84 -0.99 11.20
C GLU A 492 -13.31 -1.70 9.92
N GLY A 493 -12.87 -2.92 9.72
CA GLY A 493 -13.25 -3.72 8.54
C GLY A 493 -13.68 -5.14 8.90
N ARG A 494 -13.73 -5.46 10.20
CA ARG A 494 -14.06 -6.80 10.69
C ARG A 494 -15.53 -7.08 10.57
N PHE A 495 -15.91 -7.94 9.63
CA PHE A 495 -17.27 -8.44 9.49
C PHE A 495 -17.59 -9.42 10.63
N VAL A 496 -18.73 -9.18 11.30
CA VAL A 496 -19.24 -10.00 12.39
C VAL A 496 -20.72 -10.29 12.13
N ALA A 497 -21.09 -11.56 12.24
CA ALA A 497 -22.46 -12.04 12.14
C ALA A 497 -22.60 -13.35 12.92
N ASP A 498 -23.83 -13.69 13.34
CA ASP A 498 -24.10 -14.99 13.93
C ASP A 498 -24.05 -16.12 12.89
N ASN A 499 -23.84 -17.35 13.35
CA ASN A 499 -23.72 -18.52 12.47
C ASN A 499 -25.00 -18.79 11.66
N GLY A 500 -26.19 -18.47 12.18
CA GLY A 500 -27.45 -18.65 11.48
C GLY A 500 -27.54 -17.71 10.27
N LEU A 501 -27.18 -16.45 10.46
CA LEU A 501 -27.11 -15.47 9.36
C LEU A 501 -26.03 -15.86 8.35
N LEU A 502 -24.83 -16.23 8.79
CA LEU A 502 -23.75 -16.67 7.89
C LEU A 502 -24.19 -17.83 6.98
N ASN A 503 -24.82 -18.85 7.56
CA ASN A 503 -25.32 -19.99 6.80
C ASN A 503 -26.41 -19.59 5.79
N ARG A 504 -27.31 -18.66 6.16
CA ARG A 504 -28.32 -18.12 5.22
C ARG A 504 -27.67 -17.36 4.07
N LEU A 505 -26.70 -16.48 4.37
CA LEU A 505 -25.98 -15.71 3.36
C LEU A 505 -25.21 -16.61 2.39
N ALA A 506 -24.52 -17.63 2.91
CA ALA A 506 -23.80 -18.59 2.09
C ALA A 506 -24.74 -19.40 1.16
N LYS A 507 -25.82 -19.95 1.72
CA LYS A 507 -26.83 -20.71 0.96
C LYS A 507 -27.48 -19.88 -0.14
N ASN A 508 -27.73 -18.60 0.13
CA ASN A 508 -28.36 -17.69 -0.81
C ASN A 508 -27.38 -17.08 -1.85
N GLY A 509 -26.09 -17.40 -1.78
CA GLY A 509 -25.06 -16.83 -2.65
C GLY A 509 -24.81 -15.33 -2.40
N GLN A 510 -25.07 -14.84 -1.17
CA GLN A 510 -24.92 -13.44 -0.79
C GLN A 510 -23.52 -13.13 -0.25
N ILE A 511 -22.71 -14.13 0.12
CA ILE A 511 -21.28 -13.92 0.38
C ILE A 511 -20.59 -13.83 -0.98
N ALA A 512 -20.17 -12.62 -1.33
CA ALA A 512 -19.62 -12.32 -2.64
C ALA A 512 -18.15 -12.73 -2.75
N THR A 513 -17.36 -12.36 -1.75
CA THR A 513 -15.91 -12.54 -1.70
C THR A 513 -15.44 -12.94 -0.31
N GLN A 514 -14.39 -13.77 -0.26
CA GLN A 514 -13.66 -14.12 0.97
C GLN A 514 -12.21 -13.67 0.87
N TYR A 515 -11.62 -13.26 1.99
CA TYR A 515 -10.16 -13.13 2.12
C TYR A 515 -9.53 -14.51 1.99
N CYS A 516 -8.45 -14.61 1.24
CA CYS A 516 -7.77 -15.86 0.97
C CYS A 516 -6.24 -15.69 0.93
N ASP A 517 -5.53 -16.81 0.93
CA ASP A 517 -4.13 -16.84 0.57
C ASP A 517 -3.95 -16.64 -0.95
N PRO A 518 -2.73 -16.48 -1.45
CA PRO A 518 -2.47 -16.32 -2.89
C PRO A 518 -2.89 -17.51 -3.76
N ASP A 519 -3.11 -18.69 -3.16
CA ASP A 519 -3.57 -19.90 -3.86
C ASP A 519 -5.12 -20.01 -3.85
N GLY A 520 -5.82 -19.01 -3.30
CA GLY A 520 -7.27 -18.92 -3.26
C GLY A 520 -7.93 -19.67 -2.10
N ARG A 521 -7.15 -20.14 -1.12
CA ARG A 521 -7.70 -20.82 0.06
C ARG A 521 -8.12 -19.78 1.09
N PRO A 522 -9.38 -19.76 1.54
CA PRO A 522 -9.82 -18.84 2.60
C PRO A 522 -8.99 -19.02 3.87
N SER A 523 -8.62 -17.90 4.49
CA SER A 523 -7.73 -17.90 5.65
C SER A 523 -8.28 -17.07 6.80
N GLY A 524 -8.14 -17.59 8.02
CA GLY A 524 -8.42 -16.86 9.26
C GLY A 524 -7.21 -16.11 9.83
N GLY A 525 -6.01 -16.40 9.29
CA GLY A 525 -4.77 -15.75 9.71
C GLY A 525 -4.71 -14.30 9.31
N ILE A 526 -4.20 -13.46 10.22
CA ILE A 526 -4.14 -11.99 10.05
C ILE A 526 -3.33 -11.56 8.82
N GLN A 527 -2.42 -12.42 8.37
CA GLN A 527 -1.64 -12.16 7.17
C GLN A 527 -2.52 -12.03 5.93
N TRP A 528 -3.59 -12.81 5.85
CA TRP A 528 -4.49 -12.86 4.70
C TRP A 528 -5.87 -12.27 4.98
N ASN A 529 -6.33 -12.34 6.24
CA ASN A 529 -7.58 -11.76 6.74
C ASN A 529 -7.26 -10.66 7.77
N PRO A 530 -6.80 -9.48 7.34
CA PRO A 530 -6.14 -8.49 8.19
C PRO A 530 -7.05 -7.84 9.23
N ASN A 531 -8.35 -7.95 9.06
CA ASN A 531 -9.34 -7.42 10.01
C ASN A 531 -9.90 -8.49 10.96
N GLY A 532 -9.69 -9.79 10.68
CA GLY A 532 -10.23 -10.89 11.47
C GLY A 532 -11.73 -11.14 11.24
N SER A 533 -12.21 -10.87 10.03
CA SER A 533 -13.61 -11.12 9.62
C SER A 533 -14.00 -12.58 9.82
N VAL A 534 -15.18 -12.82 10.41
CA VAL A 534 -15.70 -14.19 10.55
C VAL A 534 -15.90 -14.82 9.18
N CYS A 535 -15.60 -16.12 9.07
CA CYS A 535 -15.64 -16.86 7.82
C CYS A 535 -14.83 -16.18 6.68
N ALA A 536 -13.82 -15.36 7.01
CA ALA A 536 -13.03 -14.55 6.08
C ALA A 536 -13.86 -13.71 5.11
N VAL A 537 -15.07 -13.29 5.47
CA VAL A 537 -15.95 -12.49 4.60
C VAL A 537 -15.29 -11.14 4.30
N GLU A 538 -15.12 -10.84 3.00
CA GLU A 538 -14.61 -9.55 2.51
C GLU A 538 -15.73 -8.69 1.94
N GLY A 539 -16.74 -9.30 1.29
CA GLY A 539 -17.86 -8.60 0.70
C GLY A 539 -19.14 -9.45 0.67
N ILE A 540 -20.28 -8.76 0.78
CA ILE A 540 -21.61 -9.36 0.71
C ILE A 540 -22.54 -8.58 -0.21
N THR A 541 -23.64 -9.22 -0.63
CA THR A 541 -24.65 -8.61 -1.49
C THR A 541 -26.04 -8.60 -0.84
N SER A 542 -26.96 -7.80 -1.44
CA SER A 542 -28.39 -7.94 -1.25
C SER A 542 -28.90 -9.31 -1.74
N PRO A 543 -30.15 -9.73 -1.36
CA PRO A 543 -30.69 -11.03 -1.79
C PRO A 543 -30.76 -11.21 -3.30
N ASP A 544 -30.98 -10.14 -4.04
CA ASP A 544 -31.01 -10.11 -5.51
C ASP A 544 -29.64 -9.78 -6.16
N GLY A 545 -28.62 -9.51 -5.35
CA GLY A 545 -27.25 -9.23 -5.82
C GLY A 545 -27.03 -7.83 -6.38
N ARG A 546 -28.03 -6.94 -6.44
CA ARG A 546 -27.90 -5.60 -7.04
C ARG A 546 -27.12 -4.61 -6.15
N ILE A 547 -27.10 -4.83 -4.86
CA ILE A 547 -26.31 -4.05 -3.92
C ILE A 547 -25.09 -4.86 -3.52
N LEU A 548 -23.90 -4.29 -3.67
CA LEU A 548 -22.63 -4.90 -3.27
C LEU A 548 -21.93 -4.01 -2.25
N GLY A 549 -21.54 -4.59 -1.12
CA GLY A 549 -20.65 -4.00 -0.14
C GLY A 549 -19.38 -4.81 0.00
N LYS A 550 -18.21 -4.17 -0.01
CA LYS A 550 -16.90 -4.82 0.15
C LYS A 550 -15.89 -3.92 0.81
N MET A 551 -14.87 -4.50 1.46
CA MET A 551 -13.81 -3.73 2.13
C MET A 551 -12.66 -3.35 1.20
N GLY A 552 -12.32 -4.18 0.23
CA GLY A 552 -11.22 -3.96 -0.70
C GLY A 552 -11.53 -2.87 -1.74
N HIS A 553 -10.54 -2.02 -1.98
CA HIS A 553 -10.62 -0.86 -2.87
C HIS A 553 -10.35 -1.23 -4.33
N SER A 554 -11.35 -1.79 -5.01
CA SER A 554 -11.28 -2.19 -6.43
C SER A 554 -11.19 -0.99 -7.39
N GLU A 555 -11.53 0.22 -6.94
CA GLU A 555 -11.37 1.48 -7.68
C GLU A 555 -9.92 1.93 -7.79
N ARG A 556 -9.05 1.50 -6.85
CA ARG A 556 -7.62 1.85 -6.83
C ARG A 556 -6.81 0.94 -7.73
N ARG A 557 -7.04 1.02 -9.02
CA ARG A 557 -6.39 0.23 -10.07
C ARG A 557 -5.84 1.10 -11.20
N GLY A 558 -4.95 0.54 -12.00
CA GLY A 558 -4.33 1.19 -13.16
C GLY A 558 -3.06 0.48 -13.57
N THR A 559 -2.49 0.86 -14.69
CA THR A 559 -1.21 0.34 -15.17
C THR A 559 -0.11 0.66 -14.17
N ASP A 560 0.72 -0.31 -13.81
CA ASP A 560 1.84 -0.16 -12.86
C ASP A 560 1.44 0.31 -11.45
N ILE A 561 0.21 0.08 -11.00
CA ILE A 561 -0.20 0.33 -9.62
C ILE A 561 0.09 -0.89 -8.74
N CYS A 562 0.70 -0.66 -7.57
CA CYS A 562 1.09 -1.68 -6.59
C CYS A 562 1.84 -2.86 -7.25
N LYS A 563 2.74 -2.56 -8.21
CA LYS A 563 3.37 -3.55 -9.08
C LYS A 563 4.31 -4.53 -8.35
N ASN A 564 4.80 -4.14 -7.17
CA ASN A 564 5.64 -4.98 -6.30
C ASN A 564 4.86 -6.03 -5.50
N VAL A 565 3.53 -6.09 -5.61
CA VAL A 565 2.72 -7.17 -5.05
C VAL A 565 2.06 -7.92 -6.22
N PRO A 566 2.30 -9.22 -6.39
CA PRO A 566 1.76 -10.00 -7.49
C PRO A 566 0.24 -10.21 -7.39
N GLY A 567 -0.38 -10.68 -8.46
CA GLY A 567 -1.80 -11.00 -8.58
C GLY A 567 -2.57 -10.05 -9.50
N GLU A 568 -3.69 -10.56 -10.03
CA GLU A 568 -4.63 -9.78 -10.83
C GLU A 568 -5.32 -8.72 -9.95
N LYS A 569 -5.36 -7.47 -10.41
CA LYS A 569 -5.89 -6.35 -9.63
C LYS A 569 -7.23 -5.82 -10.14
N ASP A 570 -7.60 -6.21 -11.36
CA ASP A 570 -8.80 -5.71 -12.02
C ASP A 570 -9.97 -6.68 -11.90
N GLN A 571 -10.81 -6.49 -10.90
CA GLN A 571 -12.02 -7.29 -10.67
C GLN A 571 -13.16 -7.03 -11.67
N LYS A 572 -13.01 -6.13 -12.64
CA LYS A 572 -14.06 -5.78 -13.64
C LYS A 572 -15.42 -5.39 -13.04
N ILE A 573 -15.45 -4.93 -11.78
CA ILE A 573 -16.70 -4.58 -11.08
C ILE A 573 -17.40 -3.41 -11.76
N PHE A 574 -16.65 -2.37 -12.09
CA PHE A 574 -17.19 -1.13 -12.66
C PHE A 574 -17.74 -1.36 -14.07
N GLU A 575 -16.99 -2.07 -14.91
CA GLU A 575 -17.43 -2.47 -16.25
C GLU A 575 -18.67 -3.35 -16.21
N SER A 576 -18.71 -4.30 -15.26
CA SER A 576 -19.87 -5.18 -15.08
C SER A 576 -21.12 -4.39 -14.68
N GLY A 577 -20.98 -3.45 -13.72
CA GLY A 577 -22.07 -2.59 -13.29
C GLY A 577 -22.59 -1.66 -14.38
N VAL A 578 -21.71 -1.11 -15.22
CA VAL A 578 -22.09 -0.28 -16.37
C VAL A 578 -22.78 -1.12 -17.44
N LYS A 579 -22.19 -2.27 -17.77
CA LYS A 579 -22.75 -3.20 -18.78
C LYS A 579 -24.15 -3.73 -18.43
N TYR A 580 -24.48 -3.79 -17.14
CA TYR A 580 -25.80 -4.20 -16.69
C TYR A 580 -26.93 -3.34 -17.28
N PHE A 581 -26.67 -2.05 -17.57
CA PHE A 581 -27.65 -1.11 -18.14
C PHE A 581 -27.60 -1.01 -19.68
N GLN A 582 -26.60 -1.55 -20.32
CA GLN A 582 -26.44 -1.54 -21.78
C GLN A 582 -27.13 -2.75 -22.40
#